data_4f98b14313f0a5b94bc4e751f1ee28c9
#
_entry.id   4f98b14313f0a5b94bc4e751f1ee28c9
#
_cell.length_a   1.000
_cell.length_b   1.000
_cell.length_c   1.000
_cell.angle_alpha   90.00
_cell.angle_beta   90.00
_cell.angle_gamma   90.00
#
_symmetry.space_group_name_H-M   'P 1'
#
loop_
_entity.id
_entity.type
_entity.pdbx_description
1 polymer ?
#
loop_
_entity_poly.entity_id
_entity_poly.type
_entity_poly.pdbx_seq_one_letter_code
_entity_poly.pdbx_strand_id
1 'polypeptide(L)'
;MAEGGPLPEKAAPPPAYGDIFPGQQNSDSICPGITEEKSIDDLKLTDSKKNGGPLPEKKAIDSPLCDVAKIMKAADLAARRHRHQRRRDPAQTPFINHPIGVAYILTNEAKVYDAVTIVAAILHDIIEDTKTTYDEIKEMFGHEVFTIVSECTIDKSLSRDARKKAQIENASKLSHKAKLVELADKLYNMRDIERVMPVGWNGHHKKEYFKWAKVYVAKMKGTNEALEMAIDDVINRNLK
;
A
#
# COMPACT_ATOMS: atom_id res chain seq x y z
N MET A 1 -38.18 -37.81 -17.46
CA MET A 1 -36.79 -37.83 -18.01
C MET A 1 -36.40 -36.37 -18.16
N ALA A 2 -35.57 -35.87 -17.24
CA ALA A 2 -35.06 -34.51 -17.26
C ALA A 2 -33.58 -34.59 -17.71
N GLU A 3 -33.31 -34.06 -18.90
CA GLU A 3 -31.96 -33.98 -19.46
C GLU A 3 -31.15 -32.97 -18.68
N GLY A 4 -30.03 -33.41 -18.12
CA GLY A 4 -29.06 -32.54 -17.44
C GLY A 4 -28.31 -31.71 -18.49
N GLY A 5 -28.46 -30.40 -18.42
CA GLY A 5 -27.64 -29.47 -19.18
C GLY A 5 -26.14 -29.51 -18.73
N PRO A 6 -25.21 -29.10 -19.60
CA PRO A 6 -23.80 -29.16 -19.32
C PRO A 6 -23.41 -28.22 -18.15
N LEU A 7 -22.53 -28.70 -17.27
CA LEU A 7 -21.96 -27.92 -16.17
C LEU A 7 -21.20 -26.69 -16.73
N PRO A 8 -21.23 -25.55 -16.04
CA PRO A 8 -20.49 -24.37 -16.48
C PRO A 8 -19.00 -24.64 -16.49
N GLU A 9 -18.37 -24.32 -17.59
CA GLU A 9 -16.93 -24.40 -17.83
C GLU A 9 -16.16 -23.63 -16.75
N LYS A 10 -15.17 -24.25 -16.15
CA LYS A 10 -14.34 -23.61 -15.13
C LYS A 10 -13.64 -22.41 -15.76
N ALA A 11 -13.88 -21.22 -15.19
CA ALA A 11 -13.17 -20.01 -15.56
C ALA A 11 -11.64 -20.24 -15.54
N ALA A 12 -10.96 -19.79 -16.59
CA ALA A 12 -9.51 -19.84 -16.67
C ALA A 12 -8.86 -19.15 -15.46
N PRO A 13 -7.72 -19.65 -14.95
CA PRO A 13 -7.01 -18.99 -13.87
C PRO A 13 -6.60 -17.57 -14.29
N PRO A 14 -6.54 -16.61 -13.33
CA PRO A 14 -6.09 -15.27 -13.65
C PRO A 14 -4.66 -15.31 -14.20
N PRO A 15 -4.29 -14.39 -15.13
CA PRO A 15 -2.95 -14.35 -15.70
C PRO A 15 -1.91 -14.17 -14.61
N ALA A 16 -0.75 -14.81 -14.79
CA ALA A 16 0.38 -14.67 -13.88
C ALA A 16 0.84 -13.20 -13.83
N TYR A 17 1.42 -12.79 -12.71
CA TYR A 17 1.83 -11.38 -12.47
C TYR A 17 2.72 -10.80 -13.59
N GLY A 18 3.52 -11.64 -14.26
CA GLY A 18 4.35 -11.26 -15.41
C GLY A 18 3.56 -10.91 -16.68
N ASP A 19 2.33 -11.38 -16.84
CA ASP A 19 1.52 -11.17 -18.03
C ASP A 19 0.82 -9.79 -18.01
N ILE A 20 0.83 -9.11 -16.86
CA ILE A 20 0.19 -7.81 -16.67
C ILE A 20 1.11 -6.64 -17.04
N PHE A 21 2.41 -6.87 -17.15
CA PHE A 21 3.42 -5.87 -17.50
C PHE A 21 4.36 -6.34 -18.62
N PRO A 22 3.94 -6.36 -19.89
CA PRO A 22 4.85 -6.63 -21.00
C PRO A 22 5.76 -5.42 -21.20
N GLY A 23 7.04 -5.52 -20.83
CA GLY A 23 8.01 -4.48 -21.19
C GLY A 23 9.19 -4.23 -20.26
N GLN A 24 9.36 -4.96 -19.17
CA GLN A 24 10.59 -4.87 -18.38
C GLN A 24 11.48 -6.09 -18.67
N GLN A 25 12.44 -5.91 -19.57
CA GLN A 25 13.59 -6.81 -19.67
C GLN A 25 14.43 -6.68 -18.40
N ASN A 26 14.74 -7.83 -17.78
CA ASN A 26 15.65 -7.94 -16.67
C ASN A 26 17.01 -7.35 -17.05
N SER A 27 17.34 -6.19 -16.51
CA SER A 27 18.73 -5.79 -16.39
C SER A 27 19.18 -6.19 -14.98
N ASP A 28 19.90 -7.31 -14.90
CA ASP A 28 20.64 -7.72 -13.72
C ASP A 28 21.66 -6.62 -13.37
N SER A 29 21.31 -5.75 -12.45
CA SER A 29 22.28 -4.93 -11.74
C SER A 29 22.40 -5.47 -10.32
N ILE A 30 23.32 -6.41 -10.18
CA ILE A 30 23.89 -6.90 -8.93
C ILE A 30 24.41 -5.72 -8.12
N CYS A 31 23.96 -5.60 -6.87
CA CYS A 31 24.59 -4.71 -5.89
C CYS A 31 26.07 -5.05 -5.75
N PRO A 32 27.02 -4.12 -5.92
CA PRO A 32 28.44 -4.40 -5.70
C PRO A 32 28.73 -4.34 -4.20
N GLY A 33 29.26 -5.44 -3.65
CA GLY A 33 29.98 -5.41 -2.40
C GLY A 33 29.55 -6.36 -1.31
N ILE A 34 29.59 -7.68 -1.53
CA ILE A 34 29.92 -8.66 -0.49
C ILE A 34 30.78 -9.75 -1.14
N THR A 35 32.09 -9.55 -1.08
CA THR A 35 33.07 -10.63 -1.22
C THR A 35 33.63 -10.87 0.18
N GLU A 36 33.39 -12.05 0.71
CA GLU A 36 34.29 -12.96 1.41
C GLU A 36 33.48 -13.97 2.25
N GLU A 37 33.43 -15.19 1.72
CA GLU A 37 33.08 -16.38 2.48
C GLU A 37 34.16 -16.63 3.55
N LYS A 38 33.81 -16.54 4.82
CA LYS A 38 34.58 -17.13 5.91
C LYS A 38 33.86 -18.36 6.44
N SER A 39 34.56 -19.48 6.34
CA SER A 39 34.17 -20.81 6.82
C SER A 39 33.88 -20.81 8.33
N ILE A 40 32.85 -21.59 8.71
CA ILE A 40 32.28 -21.70 10.07
C ILE A 40 33.19 -22.48 11.06
N ASP A 41 34.37 -22.97 10.64
CA ASP A 41 35.16 -23.91 11.42
C ASP A 41 36.17 -23.34 12.43
N ASP A 42 36.26 -22.00 12.62
CA ASP A 42 37.31 -21.43 13.47
C ASP A 42 36.82 -20.73 14.79
N LEU A 43 35.70 -21.14 15.34
CA LEU A 43 35.27 -20.68 16.67
C LEU A 43 35.74 -21.64 17.75
N LYS A 44 37.03 -21.52 18.15
CA LYS A 44 37.54 -22.09 19.40
C LYS A 44 36.95 -21.34 20.60
N LEU A 45 36.20 -22.08 21.42
CA LEU A 45 35.77 -21.71 22.75
C LEU A 45 36.97 -21.43 23.64
N THR A 46 37.13 -20.18 24.13
CA THR A 46 37.98 -19.90 25.30
C THR A 46 37.07 -19.34 26.39
N ASP A 47 36.92 -20.14 27.45
CA ASP A 47 36.38 -19.73 28.74
C ASP A 47 37.20 -18.62 29.34
N SER A 48 36.61 -17.47 29.69
CA SER A 48 37.18 -16.51 30.65
C SER A 48 36.09 -15.69 31.33
N LYS A 49 35.82 -16.05 32.58
CA LYS A 49 35.46 -15.28 33.80
C LYS A 49 34.85 -13.89 33.64
N LYS A 50 33.61 -13.80 34.18
CA LYS A 50 32.96 -12.73 34.98
C LYS A 50 33.66 -11.39 35.06
N ASN A 51 33.06 -10.36 34.47
CA ASN A 51 32.99 -9.01 35.07
C ASN A 51 31.62 -8.40 34.64
N GLY A 52 30.77 -8.16 35.67
CA GLY A 52 29.48 -7.48 35.49
C GLY A 52 29.66 -5.99 35.28
N GLY A 53 29.73 -5.55 34.03
CA GLY A 53 29.53 -4.16 33.67
C GLY A 53 28.07 -3.94 33.26
N PRO A 54 27.53 -2.71 33.37
CA PRO A 54 26.18 -2.43 32.95
C PRO A 54 26.02 -2.76 31.44
N LEU A 55 24.92 -3.43 31.10
CA LEU A 55 24.55 -3.71 29.73
C LEU A 55 24.57 -2.40 28.93
N PRO A 56 25.17 -2.36 27.72
CA PRO A 56 25.16 -1.17 26.90
C PRO A 56 23.70 -0.80 26.61
N GLU A 57 23.36 0.46 26.92
CA GLU A 57 22.10 1.07 26.55
C GLU A 57 21.84 0.77 25.07
N LYS A 58 20.65 0.24 24.76
CA LYS A 58 20.19 -0.01 23.39
C LYS A 58 20.17 1.33 22.64
N LYS A 59 21.27 1.71 22.00
CA LYS A 59 21.26 2.72 20.95
C LYS A 59 20.27 2.24 19.91
N ALA A 60 19.22 3.02 19.66
CA ALA A 60 18.30 2.80 18.55
C ALA A 60 19.14 2.71 17.26
N ILE A 61 19.18 1.52 16.69
CA ILE A 61 19.96 1.29 15.47
C ILE A 61 19.10 1.83 14.31
N ASP A 62 19.39 3.05 13.88
CA ASP A 62 18.94 3.59 12.61
C ASP A 62 19.71 2.88 11.47
N SER A 63 19.37 1.63 11.23
CA SER A 63 19.95 0.82 10.16
C SER A 63 18.88 0.50 9.10
N PRO A 64 19.27 0.27 7.84
CA PRO A 64 18.34 -0.19 6.78
C PRO A 64 17.54 -1.43 7.17
N LEU A 65 18.13 -2.32 7.98
CA LEU A 65 17.45 -3.48 8.56
C LEU A 65 16.30 -3.08 9.50
N CYS A 66 16.42 -1.94 10.21
CA CYS A 66 15.34 -1.42 11.05
C CYS A 66 14.13 -0.99 10.21
N ASP A 67 14.34 -0.39 9.05
CA ASP A 67 13.26 0.06 8.16
C ASP A 67 12.52 -1.13 7.54
N VAL A 68 13.24 -2.15 7.08
CA VAL A 68 12.62 -3.41 6.62
C VAL A 68 11.79 -4.05 7.74
N ALA A 69 12.30 -4.07 8.97
CA ALA A 69 11.57 -4.61 10.11
C ALA A 69 10.27 -3.82 10.40
N LYS A 70 10.31 -2.48 10.31
CA LYS A 70 9.12 -1.62 10.45
C LYS A 70 8.08 -1.90 9.36
N ILE A 71 8.52 -2.01 8.10
CA ILE A 71 7.67 -2.32 6.95
C ILE A 71 7.01 -3.69 7.14
N MET A 72 7.77 -4.72 7.52
CA MET A 72 7.23 -6.06 7.76
C MET A 72 6.27 -6.09 8.95
N LYS A 73 6.55 -5.33 10.02
CA LYS A 73 5.63 -5.17 11.16
C LYS A 73 4.30 -4.53 10.73
N ALA A 74 4.34 -3.52 9.86
CA ALA A 74 3.15 -2.88 9.33
C ALA A 74 2.34 -3.85 8.43
N ALA A 75 3.02 -4.59 7.56
CA ALA A 75 2.38 -5.57 6.68
C ALA A 75 1.69 -6.71 7.46
N ASP A 76 2.34 -7.24 8.50
CA ASP A 76 1.75 -8.26 9.38
C ASP A 76 0.53 -7.69 10.15
N LEU A 77 0.64 -6.49 10.72
CA LEU A 77 -0.49 -5.86 11.41
C LEU A 77 -1.67 -5.65 10.44
N ALA A 78 -1.44 -5.07 9.25
CA ALA A 78 -2.47 -4.84 8.26
C ALA A 78 -3.12 -6.16 7.81
N ALA A 79 -2.33 -7.22 7.53
CA ALA A 79 -2.83 -8.53 7.14
C ALA A 79 -3.74 -9.14 8.20
N ARG A 80 -3.35 -9.06 9.48
CA ARG A 80 -4.17 -9.56 10.60
C ARG A 80 -5.45 -8.76 10.80
N ARG A 81 -5.38 -7.42 10.72
CA ARG A 81 -6.53 -6.54 10.95
C ARG A 81 -7.55 -6.64 9.81
N HIS A 82 -7.09 -6.73 8.55
CA HIS A 82 -7.95 -6.84 7.36
C HIS A 82 -8.28 -8.30 6.96
N ARG A 83 -7.93 -9.31 7.77
CA ARG A 83 -8.05 -10.75 7.41
C ARG A 83 -9.44 -11.19 6.89
N HIS A 84 -10.50 -10.55 7.35
CA HIS A 84 -11.88 -10.85 6.96
C HIS A 84 -12.43 -9.89 5.90
N GLN A 85 -11.72 -8.82 5.60
CA GLN A 85 -12.13 -7.84 4.61
C GLN A 85 -11.77 -8.31 3.20
N ARG A 86 -12.62 -7.98 2.25
CA ARG A 86 -12.47 -8.34 0.84
C ARG A 86 -12.64 -7.10 -0.04
N ARG A 87 -11.94 -7.06 -1.16
CA ARG A 87 -12.19 -6.09 -2.23
C ARG A 87 -13.58 -6.37 -2.82
N ARG A 88 -14.15 -5.38 -3.50
CA ARG A 88 -15.48 -5.49 -4.09
C ARG A 88 -15.47 -6.08 -5.51
N ASP A 89 -14.36 -6.66 -5.93
CA ASP A 89 -14.27 -7.41 -7.17
C ASP A 89 -15.06 -8.74 -7.07
N PRO A 90 -15.50 -9.34 -8.20
CA PRO A 90 -16.21 -10.62 -8.19
C PRO A 90 -15.44 -11.77 -7.55
N ALA A 91 -14.10 -11.72 -7.60
CA ALA A 91 -13.22 -12.73 -6.99
C ALA A 91 -13.09 -12.57 -5.46
N GLN A 92 -13.62 -11.49 -4.88
CA GLN A 92 -13.49 -11.18 -3.46
C GLN A 92 -12.03 -11.24 -2.97
N THR A 93 -11.14 -10.64 -3.74
CA THR A 93 -9.71 -10.57 -3.44
C THR A 93 -9.45 -10.11 -1.99
N PRO A 94 -8.55 -10.74 -1.23
CA PRO A 94 -8.20 -10.29 0.12
C PRO A 94 -7.82 -8.82 0.14
N PHE A 95 -8.37 -8.06 1.09
CA PHE A 95 -8.17 -6.60 1.14
C PHE A 95 -6.70 -6.20 1.26
N ILE A 96 -5.88 -7.01 1.93
CA ILE A 96 -4.44 -6.74 2.11
C ILE A 96 -3.69 -6.51 0.79
N ASN A 97 -4.17 -7.06 -0.33
CA ASN A 97 -3.57 -6.81 -1.65
C ASN A 97 -3.58 -5.32 -2.02
N HIS A 98 -4.60 -4.58 -1.55
CA HIS A 98 -4.70 -3.14 -1.79
C HIS A 98 -3.59 -2.34 -1.11
N PRO A 99 -3.43 -2.32 0.23
CA PRO A 99 -2.38 -1.54 0.86
C PRO A 99 -0.96 -1.98 0.46
N ILE A 100 -0.73 -3.26 0.21
CA ILE A 100 0.56 -3.72 -0.35
C ILE A 100 0.77 -3.16 -1.76
N GLY A 101 -0.27 -3.15 -2.61
CA GLY A 101 -0.20 -2.58 -3.95
C GLY A 101 0.00 -1.06 -3.95
N VAL A 102 -0.58 -0.34 -2.99
CA VAL A 102 -0.33 1.10 -2.79
C VAL A 102 1.13 1.36 -2.44
N ALA A 103 1.69 0.60 -1.49
CA ALA A 103 3.11 0.68 -1.14
C ALA A 103 4.03 0.31 -2.33
N TYR A 104 3.64 -0.69 -3.13
CA TYR A 104 4.37 -1.06 -4.34
C TYR A 104 4.36 0.07 -5.39
N ILE A 105 3.25 0.75 -5.63
CA ILE A 105 3.17 1.91 -6.52
C ILE A 105 4.14 3.00 -6.06
N LEU A 106 4.18 3.30 -4.75
CA LEU A 106 5.11 4.29 -4.21
C LEU A 106 6.58 3.93 -4.49
N THR A 107 6.97 2.69 -4.24
CA THR A 107 8.36 2.26 -4.42
C THR A 107 8.73 2.08 -5.89
N ASN A 108 7.86 1.43 -6.67
CA ASN A 108 8.18 1.05 -8.04
C ASN A 108 7.95 2.17 -9.06
N GLU A 109 6.89 2.94 -8.92
CA GLU A 109 6.53 3.98 -9.89
C GLU A 109 6.95 5.38 -9.41
N ALA A 110 6.58 5.75 -8.19
CA ALA A 110 6.90 7.07 -7.63
C ALA A 110 8.35 7.21 -7.14
N LYS A 111 9.13 6.11 -7.05
CA LYS A 111 10.52 6.07 -6.55
C LYS A 111 10.66 6.64 -5.14
N VAL A 112 9.65 6.43 -4.30
CA VAL A 112 9.63 6.81 -2.90
C VAL A 112 10.10 5.63 -2.05
N TYR A 113 11.24 5.78 -1.38
CA TYR A 113 11.87 4.72 -0.57
C TYR A 113 11.90 5.05 0.92
N ASP A 114 11.29 6.16 1.33
CA ASP A 114 11.16 6.54 2.72
C ASP A 114 10.27 5.55 3.48
N ALA A 115 10.85 4.87 4.46
CA ALA A 115 10.17 3.82 5.21
C ALA A 115 8.91 4.30 5.93
N VAL A 116 8.90 5.55 6.41
CA VAL A 116 7.74 6.14 7.09
C VAL A 116 6.56 6.25 6.13
N THR A 117 6.79 6.73 4.91
CA THR A 117 5.76 6.84 3.88
C THR A 117 5.26 5.47 3.45
N ILE A 118 6.15 4.48 3.28
CA ILE A 118 5.78 3.11 2.91
C ILE A 118 4.95 2.44 4.02
N VAL A 119 5.36 2.59 5.28
CA VAL A 119 4.61 2.09 6.45
C VAL A 119 3.23 2.74 6.54
N ALA A 120 3.15 4.06 6.35
CA ALA A 120 1.87 4.78 6.34
C ALA A 120 0.97 4.31 5.18
N ALA A 121 1.53 4.03 4.00
CA ALA A 121 0.78 3.48 2.88
C ALA A 121 0.21 2.08 3.16
N ILE A 122 0.95 1.22 3.87
CA ILE A 122 0.46 -0.10 4.29
C ILE A 122 -0.66 0.02 5.34
N LEU A 123 -0.65 1.09 6.13
CA LEU A 123 -1.58 1.28 7.26
C LEU A 123 -2.70 2.30 6.97
N HIS A 124 -2.76 2.93 5.78
CA HIS A 124 -3.62 4.09 5.52
C HIS A 124 -5.11 3.85 5.81
N ASP A 125 -5.61 2.65 5.52
CA ASP A 125 -7.02 2.27 5.74
C ASP A 125 -7.28 1.59 7.10
N ILE A 126 -6.23 1.34 7.92
CA ILE A 126 -6.35 0.46 9.08
C ILE A 126 -7.27 1.02 10.18
N ILE A 127 -7.24 2.34 10.41
CA ILE A 127 -8.09 3.02 11.39
C ILE A 127 -9.51 3.11 10.87
N GLU A 128 -9.66 3.46 9.58
CA GLU A 128 -10.97 3.62 8.96
C GLU A 128 -11.76 2.30 8.91
N ASP A 129 -11.09 1.19 8.58
CA ASP A 129 -11.73 -0.07 8.23
C ASP A 129 -11.66 -1.14 9.31
N THR A 130 -10.93 -0.91 10.40
CA THR A 130 -10.73 -1.91 11.45
C THR A 130 -11.00 -1.33 12.85
N LYS A 131 -10.75 -2.12 13.90
CA LYS A 131 -10.84 -1.67 15.29
C LYS A 131 -9.53 -1.06 15.80
N THR A 132 -8.56 -0.82 14.93
CA THR A 132 -7.27 -0.23 15.32
C THR A 132 -7.46 1.23 15.71
N THR A 133 -6.85 1.64 16.81
CA THR A 133 -6.96 3.01 17.31
C THR A 133 -5.79 3.89 16.87
N TYR A 134 -5.98 5.20 16.95
CA TYR A 134 -4.92 6.18 16.72
C TYR A 134 -3.74 6.00 17.68
N ASP A 135 -4.03 5.72 18.96
CA ASP A 135 -3.00 5.52 19.98
C ASP A 135 -2.16 4.27 19.69
N GLU A 136 -2.80 3.17 19.25
CA GLU A 136 -2.10 1.94 18.84
C GLU A 136 -1.09 2.20 17.70
N ILE A 137 -1.49 2.96 16.68
CA ILE A 137 -0.58 3.31 15.58
C ILE A 137 0.57 4.19 16.06
N LYS A 138 0.28 5.19 16.88
CA LYS A 138 1.28 6.10 17.44
C LYS A 138 2.30 5.38 18.31
N GLU A 139 1.85 4.46 19.17
CA GLU A 139 2.71 3.65 20.04
C GLU A 139 3.58 2.68 19.24
N MET A 140 2.99 2.01 18.23
CA MET A 140 3.67 0.96 17.48
C MET A 140 4.64 1.47 16.42
N PHE A 141 4.35 2.62 15.78
CA PHE A 141 5.05 3.12 14.59
C PHE A 141 5.57 4.55 14.73
N GLY A 142 5.24 5.23 15.81
CA GLY A 142 5.70 6.58 16.09
C GLY A 142 4.79 7.69 15.55
N HIS A 143 5.13 8.93 15.94
CA HIS A 143 4.28 10.09 15.68
C HIS A 143 4.15 10.43 14.19
N GLU A 144 5.22 10.28 13.41
CA GLU A 144 5.21 10.66 11.99
C GLU A 144 4.28 9.73 11.17
N VAL A 145 4.37 8.41 11.35
CA VAL A 145 3.44 7.45 10.72
C VAL A 145 2.00 7.73 11.15
N PHE A 146 1.79 7.93 12.46
CA PHE A 146 0.47 8.28 12.99
C PHE A 146 -0.12 9.53 12.31
N THR A 147 0.68 10.58 12.12
CA THR A 147 0.23 11.82 11.49
C THR A 147 -0.24 11.56 10.05
N ILE A 148 0.56 10.86 9.25
CA ILE A 148 0.22 10.56 7.85
C ILE A 148 -1.05 9.70 7.77
N VAL A 149 -1.13 8.63 8.57
CA VAL A 149 -2.32 7.76 8.61
C VAL A 149 -3.56 8.54 9.04
N SER A 150 -3.42 9.45 10.02
CA SER A 150 -4.53 10.31 10.46
C SER A 150 -5.01 11.27 9.37
N GLU A 151 -4.09 11.82 8.58
CA GLU A 151 -4.42 12.69 7.45
C GLU A 151 -5.15 11.94 6.32
N CYS A 152 -4.86 10.64 6.13
CA CYS A 152 -5.53 9.79 5.14
C CYS A 152 -6.87 9.22 5.64
N THR A 153 -7.13 9.23 6.95
CA THR A 153 -8.34 8.65 7.55
C THR A 153 -9.55 9.56 7.37
N ILE A 154 -10.65 9.00 6.90
CA ILE A 154 -11.91 9.72 6.67
C ILE A 154 -12.91 9.45 7.78
N ASP A 155 -13.62 10.49 8.22
CA ASP A 155 -14.72 10.34 9.18
C ASP A 155 -15.90 9.58 8.58
N LYS A 156 -16.09 8.33 9.01
CA LYS A 156 -17.21 7.47 8.57
C LYS A 156 -18.57 7.88 9.11
N SER A 157 -18.66 8.77 10.08
CA SER A 157 -19.94 9.31 10.57
C SER A 157 -20.63 10.20 9.51
N LEU A 158 -19.85 10.75 8.58
CA LEU A 158 -20.35 11.58 7.50
C LEU A 158 -21.03 10.74 6.40
N SER A 159 -22.05 11.31 5.75
CA SER A 159 -22.64 10.72 4.54
C SER A 159 -21.60 10.58 3.42
N ARG A 160 -21.87 9.67 2.46
CA ARG A 160 -20.96 9.42 1.33
C ARG A 160 -20.59 10.70 0.56
N ASP A 161 -21.57 11.57 0.32
CA ASP A 161 -21.33 12.79 -0.44
C ASP A 161 -20.59 13.84 0.40
N ALA A 162 -20.90 13.94 1.69
CA ALA A 162 -20.17 14.80 2.62
C ALA A 162 -18.70 14.37 2.74
N ARG A 163 -18.41 13.05 2.80
CA ARG A 163 -17.04 12.53 2.79
C ARG A 163 -16.28 12.93 1.53
N LYS A 164 -16.88 12.73 0.35
CA LYS A 164 -16.26 13.11 -0.93
C LYS A 164 -15.96 14.60 -1.02
N LYS A 165 -16.87 15.43 -0.51
CA LYS A 165 -16.68 16.89 -0.45
C LYS A 165 -15.54 17.26 0.49
N ALA A 166 -15.56 16.73 1.71
CA ALA A 166 -14.51 16.95 2.72
C ALA A 166 -13.12 16.52 2.22
N GLN A 167 -13.02 15.40 1.52
CA GLN A 167 -11.77 14.96 0.89
C GLN A 167 -11.23 15.98 -0.10
N ILE A 168 -12.07 16.50 -1.02
CA ILE A 168 -11.66 17.53 -1.99
C ILE A 168 -11.20 18.81 -1.28
N GLU A 169 -11.92 19.27 -0.24
CA GLU A 169 -11.62 20.49 0.51
C GLU A 169 -10.31 20.39 1.31
N ASN A 170 -9.97 19.18 1.78
CA ASN A 170 -8.78 18.93 2.59
C ASN A 170 -7.56 18.50 1.80
N ALA A 171 -7.72 17.99 0.58
CA ALA A 171 -6.63 17.41 -0.22
C ALA A 171 -5.40 18.33 -0.36
N SER A 172 -5.59 19.63 -0.57
CA SER A 172 -4.49 20.60 -0.71
C SER A 172 -3.72 20.84 0.60
N LYS A 173 -4.36 20.58 1.75
CA LYS A 173 -3.81 20.81 3.10
C LYS A 173 -2.99 19.64 3.62
N LEU A 174 -3.10 18.46 3.01
CA LEU A 174 -2.36 17.25 3.38
C LEU A 174 -0.85 17.51 3.33
N SER A 175 -0.11 16.87 4.21
CA SER A 175 1.35 16.85 4.14
C SER A 175 1.83 16.22 2.82
N HIS A 176 3.07 16.49 2.44
CA HIS A 176 3.63 15.91 1.20
C HIS A 176 3.58 14.38 1.21
N LYS A 177 3.91 13.75 2.34
CA LYS A 177 3.88 12.28 2.49
C LYS A 177 2.46 11.72 2.43
N ALA A 178 1.48 12.39 3.04
CA ALA A 178 0.07 11.99 2.93
C ALA A 178 -0.45 12.13 1.50
N LYS A 179 -0.07 13.20 0.77
CA LYS A 179 -0.41 13.34 -0.66
C LYS A 179 0.16 12.23 -1.51
N LEU A 180 1.39 11.79 -1.25
CA LEU A 180 2.00 10.64 -1.94
C LEU A 180 1.17 9.37 -1.72
N VAL A 181 0.77 9.08 -0.48
CA VAL A 181 -0.06 7.92 -0.13
C VAL A 181 -1.41 8.00 -0.83
N GLU A 182 -2.09 9.15 -0.75
CA GLU A 182 -3.40 9.37 -1.37
C GLU A 182 -3.38 9.26 -2.90
N LEU A 183 -2.35 9.79 -3.57
CA LEU A 183 -2.20 9.65 -5.02
C LEU A 183 -1.99 8.18 -5.40
N ALA A 184 -1.14 7.44 -4.68
CA ALA A 184 -0.90 6.02 -4.93
C ALA A 184 -2.16 5.17 -4.65
N ASP A 185 -2.91 5.47 -3.59
CA ASP A 185 -4.20 4.83 -3.31
C ASP A 185 -5.21 5.06 -4.43
N LYS A 186 -5.39 6.30 -4.86
CA LYS A 186 -6.33 6.61 -5.95
C LYS A 186 -5.91 5.94 -7.27
N LEU A 187 -4.62 5.92 -7.58
CA LEU A 187 -4.09 5.24 -8.76
C LEU A 187 -4.40 3.72 -8.70
N TYR A 188 -4.13 3.08 -7.56
CA TYR A 188 -4.44 1.66 -7.37
C TYR A 188 -5.94 1.39 -7.55
N ASN A 189 -6.80 2.17 -6.88
CA ASN A 189 -8.26 2.01 -6.95
C ASN A 189 -8.80 2.25 -8.36
N MET A 190 -8.30 3.24 -9.09
CA MET A 190 -8.71 3.51 -10.48
C MET A 190 -8.32 2.36 -11.41
N ARG A 191 -7.11 1.80 -11.27
CA ARG A 191 -6.66 0.62 -12.04
C ARG A 191 -7.49 -0.61 -11.72
N ASP A 192 -7.85 -0.83 -10.45
CA ASP A 192 -8.75 -1.92 -10.06
C ASP A 192 -10.12 -1.78 -10.75
N ILE A 193 -10.73 -0.59 -10.70
CA ILE A 193 -12.03 -0.33 -11.33
C ILE A 193 -11.95 -0.40 -12.86
N GLU A 194 -10.83 -0.02 -13.45
CA GLU A 194 -10.60 -0.14 -14.90
C GLU A 194 -10.56 -1.61 -15.34
N ARG A 195 -9.83 -2.44 -14.58
CA ARG A 195 -9.63 -3.87 -14.85
C ARG A 195 -10.90 -4.69 -14.58
N VAL A 196 -11.53 -4.49 -13.42
CA VAL A 196 -12.71 -5.25 -12.99
C VAL A 196 -13.67 -4.32 -12.24
N MET A 197 -14.90 -4.20 -12.75
CA MET A 197 -15.90 -3.36 -12.11
C MET A 197 -16.33 -3.93 -10.75
N PRO A 198 -16.41 -3.12 -9.68
CA PRO A 198 -16.92 -3.58 -8.40
C PRO A 198 -18.33 -4.17 -8.48
N VAL A 199 -18.62 -5.19 -7.69
CA VAL A 199 -19.94 -5.81 -7.60
C VAL A 199 -21.00 -4.76 -7.26
N GLY A 200 -22.09 -4.75 -8.04
CA GLY A 200 -23.18 -3.79 -7.88
C GLY A 200 -22.94 -2.43 -8.55
N TRP A 201 -21.79 -2.22 -9.20
CA TRP A 201 -21.55 -1.03 -10.00
C TRP A 201 -21.99 -1.22 -11.46
N ASN A 202 -22.24 -0.10 -12.12
CA ASN A 202 -22.47 -0.01 -13.56
C ASN A 202 -21.60 1.10 -14.16
N GLY A 203 -21.70 1.32 -15.48
CA GLY A 203 -20.91 2.33 -16.17
C GLY A 203 -21.12 3.76 -15.63
N HIS A 204 -22.32 4.09 -15.13
CA HIS A 204 -22.59 5.38 -14.50
C HIS A 204 -21.79 5.54 -13.20
N HIS A 205 -21.81 4.56 -12.30
CA HIS A 205 -21.04 4.60 -11.05
C HIS A 205 -19.54 4.73 -11.32
N LYS A 206 -19.03 3.98 -12.32
CA LYS A 206 -17.63 4.08 -12.75
C LYS A 206 -17.31 5.51 -13.20
N LYS A 207 -18.11 6.07 -14.10
CA LYS A 207 -17.89 7.43 -14.63
C LYS A 207 -17.92 8.49 -13.54
N GLU A 208 -18.86 8.41 -12.61
CA GLU A 208 -18.97 9.35 -11.49
C GLU A 208 -17.77 9.22 -10.50
N TYR A 209 -17.26 8.01 -10.30
CA TYR A 209 -16.03 7.82 -9.51
C TYR A 209 -14.83 8.51 -10.17
N PHE A 210 -14.62 8.31 -11.48
CA PHE A 210 -13.51 8.92 -12.21
C PHE A 210 -13.62 10.45 -12.29
N LYS A 211 -14.83 11.01 -12.44
CA LYS A 211 -15.04 12.46 -12.36
C LYS A 211 -14.64 13.02 -10.99
N TRP A 212 -15.09 12.39 -9.92
CA TRP A 212 -14.74 12.78 -8.57
C TRP A 212 -13.24 12.65 -8.32
N ALA A 213 -12.63 11.53 -8.69
CA ALA A 213 -11.20 11.27 -8.53
C ALA A 213 -10.37 12.34 -9.26
N LYS A 214 -10.77 12.74 -10.49
CA LYS A 214 -10.12 13.80 -11.26
C LYS A 214 -10.06 15.13 -10.49
N VAL A 215 -11.16 15.53 -9.86
CA VAL A 215 -11.21 16.76 -9.06
C VAL A 215 -10.36 16.63 -7.80
N TYR A 216 -10.41 15.48 -7.14
CA TYR A 216 -9.66 15.21 -5.92
C TYR A 216 -8.15 15.25 -6.14
N VAL A 217 -7.63 14.47 -7.11
CA VAL A 217 -6.18 14.39 -7.37
C VAL A 217 -5.62 15.71 -7.91
N ALA A 218 -6.42 16.50 -8.61
CA ALA A 218 -6.01 17.83 -9.08
C ALA A 218 -5.62 18.80 -7.94
N LYS A 219 -6.13 18.57 -6.72
CA LYS A 219 -5.77 19.37 -5.52
C LYS A 219 -4.39 19.01 -4.96
N MET A 220 -3.79 17.94 -5.44
CA MET A 220 -2.48 17.43 -5.01
C MET A 220 -1.40 17.54 -6.10
N LYS A 221 -1.67 18.26 -7.19
CA LYS A 221 -0.69 18.46 -8.27
C LYS A 221 0.59 19.12 -7.77
N GLY A 222 1.73 18.71 -8.36
CA GLY A 222 3.08 19.12 -7.95
C GLY A 222 3.66 18.26 -6.82
N THR A 223 3.02 17.11 -6.51
CA THR A 223 3.49 16.19 -5.46
C THR A 223 4.49 15.17 -6.02
N ASN A 224 4.14 14.48 -7.11
CA ASN A 224 5.01 13.51 -7.79
C ASN A 224 4.59 13.34 -9.25
N GLU A 225 5.47 13.72 -10.17
CA GLU A 225 5.19 13.75 -11.60
C GLU A 225 4.82 12.36 -12.16
N ALA A 226 5.50 11.30 -11.75
CA ALA A 226 5.24 9.95 -12.24
C ALA A 226 3.84 9.45 -11.84
N LEU A 227 3.42 9.70 -10.59
CA LEU A 227 2.06 9.37 -10.14
C LEU A 227 1.01 10.20 -10.88
N GLU A 228 1.26 11.49 -11.07
CA GLU A 228 0.33 12.39 -11.74
C GLU A 228 0.13 12.02 -13.21
N MET A 229 1.20 11.69 -13.92
CA MET A 229 1.12 11.19 -15.30
C MET A 229 0.33 9.88 -15.37
N ALA A 230 0.63 8.91 -14.52
CA ALA A 230 -0.07 7.64 -14.49
C ALA A 230 -1.56 7.80 -14.16
N ILE A 231 -1.91 8.70 -13.24
CA ILE A 231 -3.28 9.06 -12.89
C ILE A 231 -4.01 9.71 -14.06
N ASP A 232 -3.40 10.72 -14.69
CA ASP A 232 -3.98 11.42 -15.84
C ASP A 232 -4.24 10.45 -17.00
N ASP A 233 -3.34 9.50 -17.27
CA ASP A 233 -3.53 8.46 -18.28
C ASP A 233 -4.75 7.57 -18.01
N VAL A 234 -4.88 7.08 -16.77
CA VAL A 234 -6.04 6.24 -16.39
C VAL A 234 -7.33 7.03 -16.47
N ILE A 235 -7.36 8.28 -16.00
CA ILE A 235 -8.54 9.15 -16.06
C ILE A 235 -8.93 9.42 -17.52
N ASN A 236 -7.96 9.75 -18.37
CA ASN A 236 -8.21 10.08 -19.78
C ASN A 236 -8.77 8.88 -20.57
N ARG A 237 -8.34 7.65 -20.26
CA ARG A 237 -8.91 6.44 -20.88
C ARG A 237 -10.36 6.21 -20.49
N ASN A 238 -10.76 6.58 -19.26
CA ASN A 238 -12.08 6.25 -18.71
C ASN A 238 -13.11 7.40 -18.78
N LEU A 239 -12.71 8.63 -19.12
CA LEU A 239 -13.61 9.78 -19.28
C LEU A 239 -13.74 10.29 -20.73
N LYS A 240 -13.24 9.51 -21.69
CA LYS A 240 -13.48 9.77 -23.12
C LYS A 240 -14.95 9.62 -23.48
#